data_6124b4696300ac850184067daad592b0
#
_entry.id   6124b4696300ac850184067daad592b0
#
_cell.length_a   1.000
_cell.length_b   1.000
_cell.length_c   1.000
_cell.angle_alpha   90.00
_cell.angle_beta   90.00
_cell.angle_gamma   90.00
#
_symmetry.space_group_name_H-M   'P 1'
#
loop_
_entity.id
_entity.type
_entity.pdbx_description
1 polymer ?
#
loop_
_entity_poly.entity_id
_entity_poly.type
_entity_poly.pdbx_seq_one_letter_code
_entity_poly.pdbx_strand_id
1 'polypeptide(L)'
;MTDNGPGNEAQTRLLSRYGRRFAAGTVLFRDGDPATEAFLLQDGRVRLLKQAGRMERSLRVVRPGDLFGESALLRGAARSSTAVALDDVVTLAVDHATFDQVLATSPEVAGRVLSQLIRRLRDAEDQIEILMLRDAQSKVVVALMKFAQQEQLAQGVDGRGEPGQISLTLSPLELSAQVGLDVDTVKRIVAQLRETGHLRIQDERVEVPNLDTLRDLYSLLGIKDQLRGQSASAARARGR
;
A
#
# COMPACT_ATOMS: atom_id res chain seq x y z
N MET A 1 8.90 -34.86 -6.03
CA MET A 1 9.65 -34.49 -7.24
C MET A 1 9.61 -32.98 -7.34
N THR A 2 10.68 -32.33 -6.86
CA THR A 2 10.81 -30.85 -6.87
C THR A 2 11.19 -30.43 -8.27
N ASP A 3 10.35 -29.62 -8.89
CA ASP A 3 10.58 -29.02 -10.21
C ASP A 3 11.81 -28.08 -10.13
N ASN A 4 12.94 -28.56 -10.65
CA ASN A 4 14.22 -27.88 -10.64
C ASN A 4 14.42 -27.16 -11.99
N GLY A 5 13.49 -26.29 -12.37
CA GLY A 5 13.58 -25.47 -13.56
C GLY A 5 14.71 -24.42 -13.46
N PRO A 6 15.27 -23.93 -14.58
CA PRO A 6 16.39 -22.97 -14.63
C PRO A 6 16.13 -21.67 -13.85
N GLY A 7 14.86 -21.31 -13.62
CA GLY A 7 14.48 -20.17 -12.78
C GLY A 7 14.77 -20.37 -11.30
N ASN A 8 14.68 -21.59 -10.79
CA ASN A 8 14.90 -21.91 -9.37
C ASN A 8 16.39 -21.87 -9.00
N GLU A 9 17.28 -22.31 -9.89
CA GLU A 9 18.73 -22.22 -9.67
C GLU A 9 19.24 -20.77 -9.69
N ALA A 10 18.73 -19.93 -10.59
CA ALA A 10 19.08 -18.52 -10.64
C ALA A 10 18.63 -17.78 -9.37
N GLN A 11 17.40 -18.05 -8.90
CA GLN A 11 16.88 -17.49 -7.65
C GLN A 11 17.67 -17.94 -6.44
N THR A 12 18.05 -19.21 -6.36
CA THR A 12 18.88 -19.76 -5.29
C THR A 12 20.27 -19.10 -5.24
N ARG A 13 20.90 -18.85 -6.40
CA ARG A 13 22.18 -18.13 -6.50
C ARG A 13 22.06 -16.67 -6.05
N LEU A 14 20.97 -15.97 -6.42
CA LEU A 14 20.73 -14.61 -5.97
C LEU A 14 20.52 -14.55 -4.45
N LEU A 15 19.74 -15.46 -3.90
CA LEU A 15 19.51 -15.56 -2.45
C LEU A 15 20.79 -15.91 -1.68
N SER A 16 21.67 -16.75 -2.22
CA SER A 16 22.93 -17.08 -1.56
C SER A 16 23.90 -15.90 -1.51
N ARG A 17 23.85 -15.00 -2.50
CA ARG A 17 24.80 -13.87 -2.62
C ARG A 17 24.25 -12.59 -1.97
N TYR A 18 22.98 -12.29 -2.15
CA TYR A 18 22.35 -11.03 -1.76
C TYR A 18 21.23 -11.20 -0.72
N GLY A 19 20.92 -12.45 -0.36
CA GLY A 19 19.82 -12.75 0.56
C GLY A 19 20.08 -12.22 1.97
N ARG A 20 19.06 -11.62 2.56
CA ARG A 20 18.98 -11.26 3.98
C ARG A 20 17.70 -11.83 4.56
N ARG A 21 17.76 -12.34 5.79
CA ARG A 21 16.60 -12.87 6.51
C ARG A 21 16.43 -12.09 7.80
N PHE A 22 15.19 -11.77 8.12
CA PHE A 22 14.82 -11.03 9.31
C PHE A 22 13.63 -11.73 9.97
N ALA A 23 13.73 -11.97 11.28
CA ALA A 23 12.60 -12.50 12.04
C ALA A 23 11.49 -11.46 12.20
N ALA A 24 10.27 -11.90 12.39
CA ALA A 24 9.14 -11.05 12.71
C ALA A 24 9.46 -10.08 13.86
N GLY A 25 9.02 -8.82 13.76
CA GLY A 25 9.30 -7.75 14.72
C GLY A 25 10.67 -7.09 14.59
N THR A 26 11.58 -7.60 13.75
CA THR A 26 12.91 -7.00 13.56
C THR A 26 12.80 -5.64 12.86
N VAL A 27 13.54 -4.64 13.36
CA VAL A 27 13.77 -3.35 12.69
C VAL A 27 14.92 -3.54 11.69
N LEU A 28 14.62 -3.44 10.40
CA LEU A 28 15.62 -3.58 9.33
C LEU A 28 16.53 -2.34 9.25
N PHE A 29 15.92 -1.17 9.37
CA PHE A 29 16.59 0.13 9.43
C PHE A 29 15.68 1.18 10.06
N ARG A 30 16.24 2.27 10.54
CA ARG A 30 15.52 3.39 11.15
C ARG A 30 15.54 4.63 10.26
N ASP A 31 14.52 5.46 10.40
CA ASP A 31 14.47 6.80 9.82
C ASP A 31 15.71 7.61 10.25
N GLY A 32 16.40 8.22 9.28
CA GLY A 32 17.63 8.97 9.50
C GLY A 32 18.92 8.15 9.48
N ASP A 33 18.87 6.82 9.53
CA ASP A 33 20.07 5.99 9.39
C ASP A 33 20.77 6.21 8.03
N PRO A 34 22.08 6.03 7.92
CA PRO A 34 22.75 6.00 6.63
C PRO A 34 22.17 4.91 5.73
N ALA A 35 21.82 5.26 4.49
CA ALA A 35 21.22 4.34 3.55
C ALA A 35 22.31 3.74 2.65
N THR A 36 22.63 2.46 2.83
CA THR A 36 23.70 1.75 2.10
C THR A 36 23.18 0.70 1.12
N GLU A 37 22.02 0.07 1.40
CA GLU A 37 21.44 -1.00 0.59
C GLU A 37 19.93 -0.75 0.40
N ALA A 38 19.44 -0.98 -0.82
CA ALA A 38 18.01 -1.14 -1.10
C ALA A 38 17.64 -2.62 -0.99
N PHE A 39 16.37 -2.91 -0.76
CA PHE A 39 15.88 -4.26 -0.54
C PHE A 39 14.75 -4.60 -1.51
N LEU A 40 14.86 -5.73 -2.18
CA LEU A 40 13.76 -6.34 -2.94
C LEU A 40 13.15 -7.46 -2.09
N LEU A 41 11.90 -7.27 -1.65
CA LEU A 41 11.21 -8.25 -0.81
C LEU A 41 10.90 -9.52 -1.61
N GLN A 42 11.27 -10.68 -1.07
CA GLN A 42 11.02 -11.99 -1.69
C GLN A 42 9.89 -12.72 -0.98
N ASP A 43 9.83 -12.61 0.35
CA ASP A 43 8.83 -13.28 1.19
C ASP A 43 8.56 -12.48 2.47
N GLY A 44 7.38 -12.67 3.04
CA GLY A 44 6.92 -11.93 4.22
C GLY A 44 6.36 -10.55 3.90
N ARG A 45 6.21 -9.71 4.94
CA ARG A 45 5.71 -8.32 4.84
C ARG A 45 6.55 -7.40 5.70
N VAL A 46 6.80 -6.19 5.21
CA VAL A 46 7.53 -5.15 5.93
C VAL A 46 6.66 -3.91 6.04
N ARG A 47 6.54 -3.36 7.24
CA ARG A 47 5.84 -2.10 7.52
C ARG A 47 6.83 -0.94 7.47
N LEU A 48 6.55 0.05 6.64
CA LEU A 48 7.28 1.33 6.63
C LEU A 48 6.57 2.32 7.54
N LEU A 49 7.33 2.96 8.43
CA LEU A 49 6.84 3.86 9.47
C LEU A 49 7.54 5.20 9.38
N LYS A 50 6.83 6.26 9.75
CA LYS A 50 7.39 7.59 9.97
C LYS A 50 6.96 8.14 11.32
N GLN A 51 7.90 8.72 12.04
CA GLN A 51 7.59 9.49 13.25
C GLN A 51 7.01 10.85 12.84
N ALA A 52 5.78 11.13 13.25
CA ALA A 52 5.12 12.42 13.05
C ALA A 52 4.83 13.04 14.43
N GLY A 53 5.73 13.87 14.92
CA GLY A 53 5.69 14.39 16.28
C GLY A 53 5.85 13.26 17.30
N ARG A 54 4.84 13.06 18.17
CA ARG A 54 4.83 11.98 19.18
C ARG A 54 4.16 10.69 18.70
N MET A 55 3.61 10.67 17.50
CA MET A 55 2.88 9.53 16.95
C MET A 55 3.68 8.85 15.84
N GLU A 56 3.68 7.52 15.87
CA GLU A 56 4.17 6.69 14.79
C GLU A 56 3.04 6.47 13.78
N ARG A 57 3.32 6.76 12.51
CA ARG A 57 2.37 6.59 11.40
C ARG A 57 2.86 5.53 10.44
N SER A 58 2.01 4.59 10.11
CA SER A 58 2.26 3.65 9.01
C SER A 58 2.17 4.40 7.70
N LEU A 59 3.23 4.32 6.89
CA LEU A 59 3.23 4.86 5.53
C LEU A 59 2.71 3.84 4.53
N ARG A 60 3.20 2.60 4.64
CA ARG A 60 2.92 1.54 3.69
C ARG A 60 3.28 0.16 4.27
N VAL A 61 2.61 -0.88 3.80
CA VAL A 61 3.05 -2.27 3.93
C VAL A 61 3.65 -2.70 2.59
N VAL A 62 4.91 -3.17 2.63
CA VAL A 62 5.68 -3.70 1.51
C VAL A 62 5.36 -5.19 1.37
N ARG A 63 5.15 -5.66 0.15
CA ARG A 63 4.81 -7.04 -0.20
C ARG A 63 5.88 -7.69 -1.08
N PRO A 64 5.90 -9.02 -1.22
CA PRO A 64 6.80 -9.71 -2.13
C PRO A 64 6.76 -9.13 -3.56
N GLY A 65 7.96 -8.90 -4.13
CA GLY A 65 8.15 -8.22 -5.40
C GLY A 65 8.37 -6.71 -5.29
N ASP A 66 8.12 -6.10 -4.13
CA ASP A 66 8.36 -4.67 -3.92
C ASP A 66 9.84 -4.35 -3.60
N LEU A 67 10.33 -3.28 -4.20
CA LEU A 67 11.58 -2.62 -3.81
C LEU A 67 11.30 -1.63 -2.67
N PHE A 68 12.11 -1.59 -1.63
CA PHE A 68 12.02 -0.61 -0.54
C PHE A 68 13.41 -0.23 -0.02
N GLY A 69 13.48 0.86 0.78
CA GLY A 69 14.76 1.43 1.21
C GLY A 69 15.56 2.03 0.07
N GLU A 70 14.86 2.46 -1.00
CA GLU A 70 15.41 3.02 -2.23
C GLU A 70 16.21 4.31 -2.04
N SER A 71 16.12 4.98 -0.88
CA SER A 71 17.00 6.10 -0.55
C SER A 71 18.48 5.72 -0.61
N ALA A 72 18.83 4.45 -0.41
CA ALA A 72 20.20 3.95 -0.58
C ALA A 72 20.72 4.04 -2.03
N LEU A 73 19.83 4.18 -3.00
CA LEU A 73 20.18 4.34 -4.41
C LEU A 73 20.53 5.80 -4.75
N LEU A 74 20.33 6.72 -3.81
CA LEU A 74 20.77 8.11 -3.89
C LEU A 74 22.03 8.28 -3.04
N ARG A 75 23.11 8.77 -3.64
CA ARG A 75 24.41 8.93 -2.96
C ARG A 75 24.28 9.84 -1.74
N GLY A 76 24.76 9.36 -0.59
CA GLY A 76 24.78 10.12 0.65
C GLY A 76 23.41 10.35 1.28
N ALA A 77 22.35 9.67 0.82
CA ALA A 77 21.02 9.80 1.40
C ALA A 77 20.91 9.06 2.74
N ALA A 78 20.04 9.56 3.61
CA ALA A 78 19.59 8.87 4.80
C ALA A 78 18.29 8.11 4.52
N ARG A 79 17.96 7.14 5.37
CA ARG A 79 16.66 6.45 5.34
C ARG A 79 15.53 7.46 5.55
N SER A 80 14.53 7.42 4.71
CA SER A 80 13.35 8.32 4.77
C SER A 80 12.24 7.80 5.69
N SER A 81 12.39 6.57 6.21
CA SER A 81 11.42 5.90 7.07
C SER A 81 12.08 4.79 7.88
N THR A 82 11.38 4.28 8.88
CA THR A 82 11.74 3.06 9.62
C THR A 82 11.07 1.85 8.97
N ALA A 83 11.79 0.74 8.79
CA ALA A 83 11.27 -0.51 8.27
C ALA A 83 11.23 -1.59 9.35
N VAL A 84 10.07 -2.22 9.55
CA VAL A 84 9.84 -3.28 10.55
C VAL A 84 9.24 -4.50 9.88
N ALA A 85 9.82 -5.66 10.11
CA ALA A 85 9.30 -6.95 9.64
C ALA A 85 7.98 -7.27 10.37
N LEU A 86 6.90 -7.52 9.64
CA LEU A 86 5.62 -7.97 10.22
C LEU A 86 5.59 -9.49 10.39
N ASP A 87 6.25 -10.19 9.49
CA ASP A 87 6.41 -11.65 9.47
C ASP A 87 7.90 -11.98 9.39
N ASP A 88 8.26 -13.25 9.32
CA ASP A 88 9.60 -13.64 8.91
C ASP A 88 9.82 -13.20 7.45
N VAL A 89 10.89 -12.48 7.21
CA VAL A 89 11.13 -11.76 5.96
C VAL A 89 12.38 -12.27 5.26
N VAL A 90 12.27 -12.46 3.94
CA VAL A 90 13.40 -12.73 3.05
C VAL A 90 13.51 -11.61 2.03
N THR A 91 14.69 -11.00 1.92
CA THR A 91 14.96 -9.92 0.95
C THR A 91 16.23 -10.20 0.15
N LEU A 92 16.36 -9.57 -1.03
CA LEU A 92 17.64 -9.37 -1.70
C LEU A 92 18.10 -7.95 -1.38
N ALA A 93 19.30 -7.81 -0.81
CA ALA A 93 19.92 -6.53 -0.50
C ALA A 93 20.86 -6.12 -1.65
N VAL A 94 20.70 -4.91 -2.17
CA VAL A 94 21.43 -4.40 -3.33
C VAL A 94 21.99 -3.02 -3.00
N ASP A 95 23.31 -2.86 -3.08
CA ASP A 95 23.96 -1.56 -2.96
C ASP A 95 23.84 -0.74 -4.25
N HIS A 96 24.21 0.54 -4.19
CA HIS A 96 24.16 1.47 -5.32
C HIS A 96 24.93 0.94 -6.54
N ALA A 97 26.16 0.45 -6.35
CA ALA A 97 27.03 0.02 -7.46
C ALA A 97 26.46 -1.21 -8.17
N THR A 98 25.98 -2.19 -7.40
CA THR A 98 25.32 -3.40 -7.95
C THR A 98 24.02 -3.02 -8.67
N PHE A 99 23.25 -2.07 -8.13
CA PHE A 99 22.03 -1.61 -8.75
C PHE A 99 22.30 -0.93 -10.09
N ASP A 100 23.27 -0.02 -10.15
CA ASP A 100 23.70 0.64 -11.40
C ASP A 100 24.14 -0.38 -12.46
N GLN A 101 24.94 -1.38 -12.04
CA GLN A 101 25.38 -2.43 -12.93
C GLN A 101 24.20 -3.26 -13.49
N VAL A 102 23.24 -3.61 -12.64
CA VAL A 102 22.04 -4.37 -13.05
C VAL A 102 21.21 -3.56 -14.03
N LEU A 103 21.01 -2.27 -13.76
CA LEU A 103 20.25 -1.40 -14.68
C LEU A 103 20.95 -1.26 -16.05
N ALA A 104 22.29 -1.15 -16.07
CA ALA A 104 23.05 -1.01 -17.31
C ALA A 104 23.08 -2.31 -18.14
N THR A 105 23.01 -3.47 -17.49
CA THR A 105 23.18 -4.77 -18.14
C THR A 105 21.86 -5.50 -18.43
N SER A 106 20.76 -5.09 -17.79
CA SER A 106 19.46 -5.76 -17.90
C SER A 106 18.32 -4.77 -18.14
N PRO A 107 18.02 -4.42 -19.40
CA PRO A 107 16.91 -3.51 -19.73
C PRO A 107 15.55 -4.00 -19.20
N GLU A 108 15.36 -5.32 -19.09
CA GLU A 108 14.14 -5.91 -18.55
C GLU A 108 13.95 -5.56 -17.06
N VAL A 109 15.03 -5.65 -16.28
CA VAL A 109 15.00 -5.26 -14.84
C VAL A 109 14.76 -3.76 -14.72
N ALA A 110 15.41 -2.94 -15.54
CA ALA A 110 15.19 -1.51 -15.58
C ALA A 110 13.72 -1.16 -15.87
N GLY A 111 13.10 -1.83 -16.84
CA GLY A 111 11.68 -1.67 -17.17
C GLY A 111 10.75 -2.06 -16.01
N ARG A 112 11.06 -3.14 -15.30
CA ARG A 112 10.30 -3.56 -14.09
C ARG A 112 10.40 -2.54 -12.96
N VAL A 113 11.61 -2.05 -12.68
CA VAL A 113 11.84 -1.01 -11.65
C VAL A 113 11.08 0.28 -12.01
N LEU A 114 11.18 0.75 -13.26
CA LEU A 114 10.46 1.93 -13.74
C LEU A 114 8.93 1.75 -13.58
N SER A 115 8.39 0.61 -14.01
CA SER A 115 6.96 0.30 -13.87
C SER A 115 6.52 0.28 -12.40
N GLN A 116 7.37 -0.19 -11.50
CA GLN A 116 7.10 -0.17 -10.06
C GLN A 116 7.12 1.25 -9.50
N LEU A 117 8.07 2.09 -9.92
CA LEU A 117 8.12 3.49 -9.49
C LEU A 117 6.92 4.31 -9.98
N ILE A 118 6.48 4.07 -11.23
CA ILE A 118 5.26 4.70 -11.77
C ILE A 118 4.02 4.29 -10.95
N ARG A 119 3.88 3.01 -10.61
CA ARG A 119 2.78 2.55 -9.74
C ARG A 119 2.85 3.24 -8.38
N ARG A 120 4.03 3.30 -7.75
CA ARG A 120 4.22 3.98 -6.47
C ARG A 120 3.86 5.47 -6.51
N LEU A 121 4.19 6.15 -7.60
CA LEU A 121 3.82 7.55 -7.78
C LEU A 121 2.30 7.70 -7.80
N ARG A 122 1.60 6.87 -8.56
CA ARG A 122 0.12 6.86 -8.60
C ARG A 122 -0.48 6.55 -7.22
N ASP A 123 0.05 5.54 -6.51
CA ASP A 123 -0.42 5.19 -5.18
C ASP A 123 -0.25 6.37 -4.19
N ALA A 124 0.86 7.11 -4.31
CA ALA A 124 1.10 8.30 -3.49
C ALA A 124 0.13 9.46 -3.85
N GLU A 125 -0.15 9.69 -5.14
CA GLU A 125 -1.15 10.65 -5.60
C GLU A 125 -2.55 10.28 -5.09
N ASP A 126 -2.93 9.01 -5.20
CA ASP A 126 -4.18 8.48 -4.68
C ASP A 126 -4.29 8.65 -3.17
N GLN A 127 -3.20 8.41 -2.44
CA GLN A 127 -3.15 8.63 -1.00
C GLN A 127 -3.33 10.10 -0.63
N ILE A 128 -2.70 11.02 -1.37
CA ILE A 128 -2.89 12.47 -1.17
C ILE A 128 -4.36 12.84 -1.37
N GLU A 129 -5.00 12.37 -2.45
CA GLU A 129 -6.42 12.61 -2.72
C GLU A 129 -7.29 12.13 -1.55
N ILE A 130 -7.06 10.90 -1.07
CA ILE A 130 -7.81 10.34 0.07
C ILE A 130 -7.59 11.18 1.34
N LEU A 131 -6.35 11.61 1.61
CA LEU A 131 -6.03 12.40 2.80
C LEU A 131 -6.67 13.79 2.78
N MET A 132 -6.94 14.37 1.60
CA MET A 132 -7.65 15.64 1.44
C MET A 132 -9.14 15.54 1.81
N LEU A 133 -9.74 14.36 1.80
CA LEU A 133 -11.11 14.15 2.22
C LEU A 133 -11.25 14.43 3.72
N ARG A 134 -12.37 15.05 4.14
CA ARG A 134 -12.59 15.42 5.55
C ARG A 134 -13.21 14.28 6.37
N ASP A 135 -14.13 13.56 5.76
CA ASP A 135 -14.90 12.52 6.43
C ASP A 135 -14.16 11.18 6.42
N ALA A 136 -14.09 10.53 7.58
CA ALA A 136 -13.39 9.26 7.74
C ALA A 136 -14.02 8.12 6.92
N GLN A 137 -15.34 8.10 6.81
CA GLN A 137 -16.05 7.08 6.02
C GLN A 137 -15.77 7.26 4.52
N SER A 138 -15.76 8.50 4.02
CA SER A 138 -15.39 8.83 2.65
C SER A 138 -13.98 8.40 2.31
N LYS A 139 -13.01 8.60 3.22
CA LYS A 139 -11.63 8.13 3.04
C LYS A 139 -11.56 6.63 2.83
N VAL A 140 -12.25 5.86 3.68
CA VAL A 140 -12.26 4.40 3.60
C VAL A 140 -12.96 3.92 2.32
N VAL A 141 -14.10 4.51 1.96
CA VAL A 141 -14.84 4.15 0.75
C VAL A 141 -14.00 4.41 -0.50
N VAL A 142 -13.38 5.59 -0.63
CA VAL A 142 -12.54 5.92 -1.79
C VAL A 142 -11.30 5.02 -1.85
N ALA A 143 -10.67 4.72 -0.72
CA ALA A 143 -9.54 3.80 -0.69
C ALA A 143 -9.94 2.40 -1.18
N LEU A 144 -11.06 1.87 -0.72
CA LEU A 144 -11.58 0.56 -1.18
C LEU A 144 -11.90 0.56 -2.67
N MET A 145 -12.49 1.65 -3.20
CA MET A 145 -12.74 1.79 -4.64
C MET A 145 -11.44 1.76 -5.45
N LYS A 146 -10.40 2.47 -5.01
CA LYS A 146 -9.09 2.51 -5.69
C LYS A 146 -8.40 1.15 -5.65
N PHE A 147 -8.40 0.45 -4.51
CA PHE A 147 -7.87 -0.92 -4.42
C PHE A 147 -8.63 -1.88 -5.34
N ALA A 148 -9.96 -1.79 -5.41
CA ALA A 148 -10.75 -2.63 -6.28
C ALA A 148 -10.47 -2.36 -7.77
N GLN A 149 -10.29 -1.11 -8.17
CA GLN A 149 -9.91 -0.74 -9.53
C GLN A 149 -8.50 -1.27 -9.89
N GLN A 150 -7.54 -1.18 -8.98
CA GLN A 150 -6.20 -1.71 -9.17
C GLN A 150 -6.23 -3.23 -9.36
N GLU A 151 -7.03 -3.94 -8.56
CA GLU A 151 -7.18 -5.39 -8.65
C GLU A 151 -7.82 -5.81 -9.99
N GLN A 152 -8.85 -5.10 -10.45
CA GLN A 152 -9.46 -5.33 -11.77
C GLN A 152 -8.44 -5.19 -12.92
N LEU A 153 -7.62 -4.16 -12.87
CA LEU A 153 -6.57 -3.94 -13.87
C LEU A 153 -5.50 -5.04 -13.83
N ALA A 154 -5.14 -5.52 -12.63
CA ALA A 154 -4.15 -6.58 -12.46
C ALA A 154 -4.65 -7.94 -12.97
N GLN A 155 -5.95 -8.21 -12.86
CA GLN A 155 -6.57 -9.45 -13.37
C GLN A 155 -6.83 -9.45 -14.87
N GLY A 156 -6.50 -8.38 -15.59
CA GLY A 156 -6.69 -8.26 -17.04
C GLY A 156 -8.15 -8.28 -17.47
N VAL A 157 -9.07 -8.01 -16.57
CA VAL A 157 -10.49 -7.86 -16.89
C VAL A 157 -10.66 -6.48 -17.52
N ASP A 158 -10.45 -6.42 -18.85
CA ASP A 158 -11.00 -5.32 -19.63
C ASP A 158 -12.46 -5.20 -19.27
N GLY A 159 -12.94 -4.01 -18.86
CA GLY A 159 -14.27 -3.73 -18.29
C GLY A 159 -15.52 -4.27 -19.03
N ARG A 160 -15.41 -5.40 -19.69
CA ARG A 160 -16.43 -6.19 -20.40
C ARG A 160 -16.73 -7.54 -19.72
N GLY A 161 -16.02 -7.89 -18.61
CA GLY A 161 -16.43 -9.00 -17.77
C GLY A 161 -17.74 -8.67 -17.08
N GLU A 162 -18.60 -9.65 -16.83
CA GLU A 162 -19.77 -9.50 -15.97
C GLU A 162 -19.39 -8.74 -14.70
N PRO A 163 -20.28 -7.92 -14.08
CA PRO A 163 -19.97 -7.19 -12.87
C PRO A 163 -19.64 -8.20 -11.75
N GLY A 164 -18.40 -8.65 -11.75
CA GLY A 164 -17.89 -9.69 -10.85
C GLY A 164 -17.50 -9.09 -9.52
N GLN A 165 -17.79 -9.82 -8.50
CA GLN A 165 -17.30 -9.64 -7.15
C GLN A 165 -15.77 -9.49 -7.16
N ILE A 166 -15.25 -8.37 -6.62
CA ILE A 166 -13.82 -8.11 -6.52
C ILE A 166 -13.36 -8.53 -5.13
N SER A 167 -12.43 -9.46 -5.06
CA SER A 167 -11.84 -9.94 -3.81
C SER A 167 -10.51 -9.24 -3.54
N LEU A 168 -10.45 -8.47 -2.47
CA LEU A 168 -9.26 -7.73 -2.03
C LEU A 168 -8.59 -8.46 -0.87
N THR A 169 -7.32 -8.80 -1.04
CA THR A 169 -6.48 -9.25 0.08
C THR A 169 -5.88 -8.02 0.76
N LEU A 170 -6.63 -7.43 1.69
CA LEU A 170 -6.31 -6.17 2.34
C LEU A 170 -6.48 -6.27 3.84
N SER A 171 -5.42 -6.03 4.59
CA SER A 171 -5.48 -5.99 6.05
C SER A 171 -5.99 -4.64 6.56
N PRO A 172 -6.61 -4.58 7.76
CA PRO A 172 -6.97 -3.32 8.40
C PRO A 172 -5.78 -2.36 8.59
N LEU A 173 -4.58 -2.90 8.76
CA LEU A 173 -3.36 -2.11 8.88
C LEU A 173 -2.98 -1.42 7.56
N GLU A 174 -3.08 -2.11 6.43
CA GLU A 174 -2.82 -1.54 5.11
C GLU A 174 -3.83 -0.44 4.78
N LEU A 175 -5.11 -0.69 5.06
CA LEU A 175 -6.16 0.31 4.85
C LEU A 175 -5.95 1.52 5.77
N SER A 176 -5.57 1.32 7.04
CA SER A 176 -5.20 2.36 7.99
C SER A 176 -4.05 3.24 7.48
N ALA A 177 -3.00 2.61 6.91
CA ALA A 177 -1.88 3.32 6.32
C ALA A 177 -2.33 4.21 5.15
N GLN A 178 -3.20 3.68 4.28
CA GLN A 178 -3.68 4.39 3.09
C GLN A 178 -4.55 5.59 3.43
N VAL A 179 -5.45 5.44 4.41
CA VAL A 179 -6.43 6.50 4.76
C VAL A 179 -5.94 7.46 5.84
N GLY A 180 -4.81 7.18 6.49
CA GLY A 180 -4.25 7.99 7.58
C GLY A 180 -5.09 8.00 8.86
N LEU A 181 -5.90 6.95 9.09
CA LEU A 181 -6.71 6.74 10.29
C LEU A 181 -6.09 5.65 11.17
N ASP A 182 -6.48 5.58 12.43
CA ASP A 182 -6.11 4.45 13.29
C ASP A 182 -6.86 3.17 12.89
N VAL A 183 -6.26 2.02 13.24
CA VAL A 183 -6.78 0.70 12.84
C VAL A 183 -8.18 0.43 13.39
N ASP A 184 -8.49 0.89 14.62
CA ASP A 184 -9.78 0.65 15.24
C ASP A 184 -10.89 1.46 14.58
N THR A 185 -10.62 2.70 14.19
CA THR A 185 -11.54 3.52 13.39
C THR A 185 -11.79 2.86 12.04
N VAL A 186 -10.77 2.34 11.36
CA VAL A 186 -10.90 1.62 10.09
C VAL A 186 -11.76 0.36 10.27
N LYS A 187 -11.47 -0.47 11.28
CA LYS A 187 -12.26 -1.68 11.57
C LYS A 187 -13.74 -1.37 11.79
N ARG A 188 -14.04 -0.32 12.55
CA ARG A 188 -15.41 0.11 12.81
C ARG A 188 -16.13 0.53 11.53
N ILE A 189 -15.48 1.30 10.65
CA ILE A 189 -16.08 1.73 9.37
C ILE A 189 -16.30 0.53 8.45
N VAL A 190 -15.31 -0.37 8.34
CA VAL A 190 -15.44 -1.60 7.54
C VAL A 190 -16.57 -2.49 8.05
N ALA A 191 -16.73 -2.63 9.37
CA ALA A 191 -17.85 -3.36 9.97
C ALA A 191 -19.20 -2.73 9.59
N GLN A 192 -19.32 -1.41 9.66
CA GLN A 192 -20.52 -0.68 9.24
C GLN A 192 -20.83 -0.89 7.75
N LEU A 193 -19.83 -0.82 6.87
CA LEU A 193 -20.00 -1.08 5.43
C LEU A 193 -20.44 -2.52 5.15
N ARG A 194 -19.97 -3.48 5.95
CA ARG A 194 -20.41 -4.88 5.89
C ARG A 194 -21.88 -5.02 6.32
N GLU A 195 -22.27 -4.42 7.42
CA GLU A 195 -23.66 -4.45 7.93
C GLU A 195 -24.66 -3.83 6.92
N THR A 196 -24.23 -2.79 6.21
CA THR A 196 -25.05 -2.16 5.16
C THR A 196 -24.97 -2.86 3.79
N GLY A 197 -24.26 -3.98 3.69
CA GLY A 197 -24.17 -4.81 2.47
C GLY A 197 -23.23 -4.29 1.37
N HIS A 198 -22.50 -3.21 1.62
CA HIS A 198 -21.53 -2.66 0.65
C HIS A 198 -20.26 -3.50 0.55
N LEU A 199 -19.95 -4.26 1.59
CA LEU A 199 -18.80 -5.17 1.66
C LEU A 199 -19.22 -6.53 2.18
N ARG A 200 -18.43 -7.54 1.82
CA ARG A 200 -18.43 -8.86 2.47
C ARG A 200 -17.05 -9.15 2.98
N ILE A 201 -16.93 -9.94 4.03
CA ILE A 201 -15.64 -10.44 4.54
C ILE A 201 -15.74 -11.95 4.52
N GLN A 202 -14.88 -12.59 3.75
CA GLN A 202 -14.79 -14.03 3.63
C GLN A 202 -13.31 -14.43 3.66
N ASP A 203 -12.94 -15.38 4.51
CA ASP A 203 -11.58 -15.91 4.64
C ASP A 203 -10.49 -14.81 4.77
N GLU A 204 -10.74 -13.83 5.64
CA GLU A 204 -9.88 -12.64 5.85
C GLU A 204 -9.72 -11.72 4.62
N ARG A 205 -10.49 -11.93 3.56
CA ARG A 205 -10.54 -11.07 2.38
C ARG A 205 -11.73 -10.14 2.44
N VAL A 206 -11.51 -8.93 1.98
CA VAL A 206 -12.57 -7.94 1.78
C VAL A 206 -13.09 -8.09 0.36
N GLU A 207 -14.35 -8.46 0.22
CA GLU A 207 -15.02 -8.57 -1.05
C GLU A 207 -15.87 -7.33 -1.30
N VAL A 208 -15.70 -6.74 -2.47
CA VAL A 208 -16.54 -5.67 -2.99
C VAL A 208 -17.52 -6.27 -3.99
N PRO A 209 -18.80 -6.49 -3.60
CA PRO A 209 -19.78 -7.15 -4.47
C PRO A 209 -20.08 -6.35 -5.73
N ASN A 210 -20.06 -5.03 -5.63
CA ASN A 210 -20.29 -4.12 -6.74
C ASN A 210 -19.63 -2.77 -6.46
N LEU A 211 -18.77 -2.32 -7.38
CA LEU A 211 -18.11 -1.02 -7.31
C LEU A 211 -19.08 0.16 -7.40
N ASP A 212 -20.16 0.02 -8.13
CA ASP A 212 -21.14 1.10 -8.31
C ASP A 212 -21.85 1.41 -6.99
N THR A 213 -22.11 0.40 -6.14
CA THR A 213 -22.71 0.66 -4.81
C THR A 213 -21.77 1.49 -3.92
N LEU A 214 -20.46 1.33 -4.03
CA LEU A 214 -19.49 2.18 -3.32
C LEU A 214 -19.43 3.60 -3.91
N ARG A 215 -19.57 3.76 -5.24
CA ARG A 215 -19.66 5.07 -5.90
C ARG A 215 -20.90 5.83 -5.48
N ASP A 216 -22.03 5.15 -5.44
CA ASP A 216 -23.30 5.73 -4.98
C ASP A 216 -23.22 6.17 -3.53
N LEU A 217 -22.66 5.32 -2.67
CA LEU A 217 -22.41 5.67 -1.26
C LEU A 217 -21.49 6.89 -1.14
N TYR A 218 -20.41 6.96 -1.89
CA TYR A 218 -19.51 8.12 -1.88
C TYR A 218 -20.22 9.40 -2.31
N SER A 219 -21.06 9.34 -3.35
CA SER A 219 -21.87 10.47 -3.81
C SER A 219 -22.82 10.97 -2.71
N LEU A 220 -23.45 10.06 -1.99
CA LEU A 220 -24.34 10.40 -0.87
C LEU A 220 -23.59 11.04 0.30
N LEU A 221 -22.38 10.55 0.61
CA LEU A 221 -21.52 11.13 1.64
C LEU A 221 -21.11 12.56 1.29
N GLY A 222 -20.77 12.84 0.02
CA GLY A 222 -20.43 14.18 -0.47
C GLY A 222 -21.60 15.17 -0.33
N ILE A 223 -22.83 14.77 -0.64
CA ILE A 223 -24.04 15.58 -0.44
C ILE A 223 -24.26 15.90 1.05
N LYS A 224 -24.06 14.90 1.92
CA LYS A 224 -24.20 15.07 3.38
C LYS A 224 -23.20 16.09 3.95
N ASP A 225 -21.96 16.07 3.44
CA ASP A 225 -20.92 17.02 3.84
C ASP A 225 -21.22 18.45 3.38
N GLN A 226 -21.75 18.62 2.16
CA GLN A 226 -22.18 19.92 1.65
C GLN A 226 -23.33 20.51 2.48
N LEU A 227 -24.32 19.71 2.85
CA LEU A 227 -25.44 20.13 3.69
C LEU A 227 -24.98 20.53 5.10
N ARG A 228 -24.05 19.78 5.69
CA ARG A 228 -23.45 20.13 7.00
C ARG A 228 -22.64 21.43 6.94
N GLY A 229 -21.89 21.63 5.87
CA GLY A 229 -21.11 22.84 5.64
C GLY A 229 -22.00 24.08 5.53
N GLN A 230 -23.13 23.99 4.83
CA GLN A 230 -24.11 25.07 4.68
C GLN A 230 -24.80 25.38 6.02
N SER A 231 -25.17 24.36 6.79
CA SER A 231 -25.79 24.52 8.10
C SER A 231 -24.88 25.22 9.10
N ALA A 232 -23.60 24.87 9.12
CA ALA A 232 -22.59 25.49 9.96
C ALA A 232 -22.29 26.96 9.59
N SER A 233 -22.31 27.27 8.30
CA SER A 233 -22.17 28.65 7.78
C SER A 233 -23.36 29.52 8.13
N ALA A 234 -24.59 28.99 7.97
CA ALA A 234 -25.83 29.69 8.33
C ALA A 234 -25.95 29.94 9.84
N ALA A 235 -25.49 29.02 10.68
CA ALA A 235 -25.45 29.20 12.14
C ALA A 235 -24.46 30.31 12.56
N ARG A 236 -23.29 30.41 11.92
CA ARG A 236 -22.33 31.47 12.15
C ARG A 236 -22.81 32.86 11.67
N ALA A 237 -23.60 32.91 10.63
CA ALA A 237 -24.18 34.17 10.12
C ALA A 237 -25.33 34.71 10.99
N ARG A 238 -26.03 33.86 11.75
CA ARG A 238 -27.10 34.26 12.68
C ARG A 238 -26.62 34.63 14.10
N GLY A 239 -25.35 34.39 14.41
CA GLY A 239 -24.73 34.67 15.72
C GLY A 239 -23.87 35.94 15.73
N ARG A 240 -23.95 36.78 14.70
CA ARG A 240 -23.44 38.16 14.64
C ARG A 240 -24.62 39.12 14.57
#